data_df76852e6687fe523b4104c9941da61e
#
_entry.id   df76852e6687fe523b4104c9941da61e
#
_cell.length_a   1.000
_cell.length_b   1.000
_cell.length_c   1.000
_cell.angle_alpha   90.00
_cell.angle_beta   90.00
_cell.angle_gamma   90.00
#
_symmetry.space_group_name_H-M   'P 1'
#
loop_
_entity.id
_entity.type
_entity.pdbx_description
1 polymer ?
#
loop_
_entity_poly.entity_id
_entity_poly.type
_entity_poly.pdbx_seq_one_letter_code
_entity_poly.pdbx_strand_id
1 'polypeptide(L)'
;MRTTSNEIYFIARERNFKEDYLMKIIATNNAPAAIGPYSQGIVSGSFAYCSGQIPVNPADGTIPEGIEAQAHQSCKNVAAVLAAGGTGIDKVVKTTCFLADMADFATFNSVYAQYFTSNPARSCCAVKALPKGVLCEIEAVAEV
;
A
#
# COMPACT_ATOMS: atom_id res chain seq x y z
N MET A 1 5.49 45.64 15.52
CA MET A 1 4.56 45.03 14.59
C MET A 1 4.36 43.57 14.98
N ARG A 2 3.18 43.17 15.38
CA ARG A 2 2.89 41.77 15.72
C ARG A 2 2.47 41.03 14.43
N THR A 3 3.33 40.20 13.91
CA THR A 3 2.96 39.26 12.87
C THR A 3 2.02 38.22 13.46
N THR A 4 0.80 38.17 13.00
CA THR A 4 -0.20 37.25 13.49
C THR A 4 0.12 35.84 12.98
N SER A 5 -0.19 34.82 13.81
CA SER A 5 0.05 33.39 13.53
C SER A 5 -0.48 32.93 12.15
N ASN A 6 -1.45 33.62 11.60
CA ASN A 6 -2.05 33.30 10.29
C ASN A 6 -1.16 33.67 9.10
N GLU A 7 -0.33 34.74 9.20
CA GLU A 7 0.58 35.10 8.12
C GLU A 7 1.78 34.14 8.02
N ILE A 8 2.22 33.57 9.16
CA ILE A 8 3.30 32.60 9.18
C ILE A 8 2.85 31.28 8.54
N TYR A 9 1.58 30.87 8.75
CA TYR A 9 1.01 29.67 8.13
C TYR A 9 0.86 29.80 6.61
N PHE A 10 0.52 31.01 6.13
CA PHE A 10 0.37 31.27 4.70
C PHE A 10 1.72 31.26 3.97
N ILE A 11 2.75 31.85 4.56
CA ILE A 11 4.12 31.92 3.98
C ILE A 11 4.79 30.52 3.95
N ALA A 12 4.53 29.67 4.94
CA ALA A 12 5.05 28.30 4.94
C ALA A 12 4.42 27.43 3.84
N ARG A 13 3.16 27.72 3.47
CA ARG A 13 2.43 26.99 2.40
C ARG A 13 2.90 27.38 1.00
N GLU A 14 3.38 28.61 0.79
CA GLU A 14 3.83 29.08 -0.54
C GLU A 14 5.23 28.55 -0.94
N ARG A 15 6.07 28.18 0.00
CA ARG A 15 7.45 27.75 -0.30
C ARG A 15 7.58 26.31 -0.84
N ASN A 16 6.61 25.45 -0.61
CA ASN A 16 6.69 24.02 -0.99
C ASN A 16 5.71 23.62 -2.10
N PHE A 17 4.93 24.57 -2.62
CA PHE A 17 3.83 24.26 -3.55
C PHE A 17 4.27 23.68 -4.90
N LYS A 18 5.52 23.85 -5.32
CA LYS A 18 6.03 23.34 -6.60
C LYS A 18 6.69 21.96 -6.51
N GLU A 19 7.22 21.57 -5.36
CA GLU A 19 7.82 20.24 -5.19
C GLU A 19 6.80 19.16 -4.81
N ASP A 20 5.73 19.53 -4.10
CA ASP A 20 4.68 18.61 -3.63
C ASP A 20 3.75 18.07 -4.75
N TYR A 21 3.82 18.66 -5.94
CA TYR A 21 3.00 18.24 -7.09
C TYR A 21 3.72 17.30 -8.08
N LEU A 22 4.98 16.98 -7.84
CA LEU A 22 5.69 16.05 -8.70
C LEU A 22 5.33 14.61 -8.33
N MET A 23 4.62 13.95 -9.25
CA MET A 23 4.36 12.53 -9.18
C MET A 23 5.69 11.76 -9.24
N LYS A 24 5.93 10.89 -8.25
CA LYS A 24 7.14 10.05 -8.18
C LYS A 24 6.75 8.58 -8.31
N ILE A 25 7.40 7.88 -9.23
CA ILE A 25 7.24 6.44 -9.38
C ILE A 25 8.00 5.73 -8.25
N ILE A 26 7.33 4.78 -7.59
CA ILE A 26 7.94 3.87 -6.63
C ILE A 26 8.35 2.60 -7.38
N ALA A 27 9.62 2.21 -7.22
CA ALA A 27 10.14 0.94 -7.73
C ALA A 27 11.10 0.34 -6.72
N THR A 28 10.97 -0.95 -6.44
CA THR A 28 11.82 -1.68 -5.50
C THR A 28 11.95 -3.15 -5.89
N ASN A 29 13.11 -3.74 -5.61
CA ASN A 29 13.32 -5.18 -5.77
C ASN A 29 12.82 -5.98 -4.53
N ASN A 30 12.39 -5.31 -3.48
CA ASN A 30 11.86 -5.93 -2.25
C ASN A 30 10.36 -6.26 -2.35
N ALA A 31 9.74 -5.99 -3.48
CA ALA A 31 8.39 -6.40 -3.84
C ALA A 31 8.39 -6.94 -5.28
N PRO A 32 7.39 -7.72 -5.69
CA PRO A 32 7.30 -8.24 -7.04
C PRO A 32 7.35 -7.12 -8.08
N ALA A 33 8.14 -7.31 -9.14
CA ALA A 33 8.22 -6.36 -10.23
C ALA A 33 6.86 -6.18 -10.92
N ALA A 34 6.58 -4.99 -11.41
CA ALA A 34 5.40 -4.75 -12.24
C ALA A 34 5.50 -5.54 -13.54
N ILE A 35 4.50 -6.37 -13.81
CA ILE A 35 4.42 -7.26 -14.98
C ILE A 35 3.50 -6.73 -16.08
N GLY A 36 3.11 -5.47 -16.04
CA GLY A 36 2.22 -4.83 -16.97
C GLY A 36 2.44 -3.33 -17.05
N PRO A 37 1.54 -2.59 -17.72
CA PRO A 37 1.66 -1.14 -17.90
C PRO A 37 1.24 -0.38 -16.62
N TYR A 38 1.93 -0.63 -15.50
CA TYR A 38 1.69 0.04 -14.21
C TYR A 38 2.99 0.15 -13.40
N SER A 39 2.99 1.01 -12.41
CA SER A 39 4.06 1.13 -11.41
C SER A 39 3.70 0.35 -10.16
N GLN A 40 4.69 -0.14 -9.42
CA GLN A 40 4.47 -0.75 -8.10
C GLN A 40 3.77 0.21 -7.13
N GLY A 41 4.08 1.49 -7.25
CA GLY A 41 3.40 2.54 -6.52
C GLY A 41 3.72 3.92 -7.08
N ILE A 42 2.97 4.91 -6.61
CA ILE A 42 3.12 6.32 -6.99
C ILE A 42 3.03 7.16 -5.72
N VAL A 43 3.96 8.11 -5.55
CA VAL A 43 3.79 9.21 -4.59
C VAL A 43 3.23 10.40 -5.35
N SER A 44 2.14 10.98 -4.87
CA SER A 44 1.52 12.19 -5.41
C SER A 44 0.99 13.05 -4.28
N GLY A 45 1.50 14.28 -4.18
CA GLY A 45 1.19 15.16 -3.04
C GLY A 45 1.62 14.53 -1.73
N SER A 46 0.71 14.46 -0.78
CA SER A 46 0.95 13.92 0.58
C SER A 46 0.63 12.43 0.70
N PHE A 47 0.42 11.71 -0.42
CA PHE A 47 0.03 10.30 -0.38
C PHE A 47 0.89 9.43 -1.29
N ALA A 48 1.14 8.22 -0.80
CA ALA A 48 1.68 7.11 -1.57
C ALA A 48 0.57 6.12 -1.90
N TYR A 49 0.47 5.76 -3.16
CA TYR A 49 -0.49 4.79 -3.70
C TYR A 49 0.25 3.52 -4.05
N CYS A 50 -0.05 2.44 -3.35
CA CYS A 50 0.53 1.12 -3.59
C CYS A 50 -0.41 0.31 -4.48
N SER A 51 0.08 -0.14 -5.62
CA SER A 51 -0.64 -1.08 -6.49
C SER A 51 -0.97 -2.37 -5.76
N GLY A 52 -1.99 -3.08 -6.22
CA GLY A 52 -2.36 -4.38 -5.67
C GLY A 52 -1.17 -5.33 -5.58
N GLN A 53 -0.92 -5.83 -4.38
CA GLN A 53 0.17 -6.77 -4.11
C GLN A 53 -0.40 -8.17 -3.93
N ILE A 54 -0.08 -9.03 -4.90
CA ILE A 54 -0.32 -10.47 -4.80
C ILE A 54 0.83 -11.14 -4.02
N PRO A 55 0.61 -12.32 -3.42
CA PRO A 55 1.56 -12.95 -2.51
C PRO A 55 2.71 -13.68 -3.22
N VAL A 56 3.37 -13.02 -4.15
CA VAL A 56 4.59 -13.52 -4.80
C VAL A 56 5.79 -13.11 -3.95
N ASN A 57 6.65 -14.07 -3.62
CA ASN A 57 7.92 -13.78 -2.97
C ASN A 57 8.88 -13.13 -3.97
N PRO A 58 9.34 -11.89 -3.75
CA PRO A 58 10.18 -11.20 -4.72
C PRO A 58 11.59 -11.83 -4.87
N ALA A 59 12.04 -12.62 -3.90
CA ALA A 59 13.37 -13.23 -3.93
C ALA A 59 13.46 -14.39 -4.93
N ASP A 60 12.41 -15.17 -5.10
CA ASP A 60 12.42 -16.39 -5.91
C ASP A 60 11.20 -16.58 -6.82
N GLY A 61 10.22 -15.68 -6.74
CA GLY A 61 8.99 -15.75 -7.56
C GLY A 61 7.98 -16.80 -7.09
N THR A 62 8.19 -17.44 -5.95
CA THR A 62 7.26 -18.45 -5.42
C THR A 62 6.03 -17.82 -4.78
N ILE A 63 4.94 -18.59 -4.74
CA ILE A 63 3.69 -18.23 -4.06
C ILE A 63 3.50 -19.25 -2.94
N PRO A 64 3.43 -18.83 -1.66
CA PRO A 64 3.24 -19.76 -0.56
C PRO A 64 1.86 -20.41 -0.59
N GLU A 65 1.72 -21.57 0.05
CA GLU A 65 0.44 -22.27 0.14
C GLU A 65 -0.43 -21.73 1.27
N GLY A 66 -1.73 -21.64 0.99
CA GLY A 66 -2.76 -21.29 1.96
C GLY A 66 -2.89 -19.81 2.23
N ILE A 67 -4.08 -19.44 2.69
CA ILE A 67 -4.45 -18.02 2.88
C ILE A 67 -3.59 -17.33 3.94
N GLU A 68 -3.22 -17.98 5.02
CA GLU A 68 -2.41 -17.39 6.08
C GLU A 68 -1.04 -16.96 5.56
N ALA A 69 -0.31 -17.85 4.90
CA ALA A 69 1.01 -17.57 4.35
C ALA A 69 0.93 -16.55 3.20
N GLN A 70 -0.08 -16.63 2.36
CA GLN A 70 -0.31 -15.68 1.28
C GLN A 70 -0.64 -14.29 1.81
N ALA A 71 -1.49 -14.17 2.82
CA ALA A 71 -1.80 -12.89 3.45
C ALA A 71 -0.55 -12.23 4.05
N HIS A 72 0.30 -12.99 4.73
CA HIS A 72 1.60 -12.51 5.22
C HIS A 72 2.47 -11.97 4.09
N GLN A 73 2.58 -12.70 2.99
CA GLN A 73 3.41 -12.27 1.86
C GLN A 73 2.87 -11.02 1.18
N SER A 74 1.56 -10.92 0.97
CA SER A 74 0.94 -9.71 0.40
C SER A 74 1.18 -8.49 1.30
N CYS A 75 1.00 -8.62 2.61
CA CYS A 75 1.28 -7.54 3.57
C CYS A 75 2.75 -7.10 3.54
N LYS A 76 3.69 -8.03 3.48
CA LYS A 76 5.13 -7.74 3.34
C LYS A 76 5.43 -6.98 2.05
N ASN A 77 4.80 -7.36 0.94
CA ASN A 77 4.98 -6.70 -0.34
C ASN A 77 4.45 -5.25 -0.30
N VAL A 78 3.27 -5.03 0.29
CA VAL A 78 2.74 -3.67 0.52
C VAL A 78 3.71 -2.85 1.36
N ALA A 79 4.20 -3.39 2.47
CA ALA A 79 5.16 -2.71 3.34
C ALA A 79 6.44 -2.31 2.59
N ALA A 80 6.96 -3.18 1.72
CA ALA A 80 8.16 -2.92 0.93
C ALA A 80 7.96 -1.79 -0.09
N VAL A 81 6.81 -1.76 -0.79
CA VAL A 81 6.49 -0.70 -1.74
C VAL A 81 6.35 0.64 -1.00
N LEU A 82 5.63 0.68 0.11
CA LEU A 82 5.45 1.90 0.89
C LEU A 82 6.77 2.43 1.46
N ALA A 83 7.64 1.55 1.96
CA ALA A 83 8.97 1.93 2.44
C ALA A 83 9.82 2.56 1.33
N ALA A 84 9.79 2.00 0.13
CA ALA A 84 10.47 2.58 -1.04
C ALA A 84 9.88 3.94 -1.45
N GLY A 85 8.61 4.19 -1.14
CA GLY A 85 7.94 5.49 -1.33
C GLY A 85 8.22 6.52 -0.24
N GLY A 86 9.01 6.18 0.78
CA GLY A 86 9.36 7.09 1.88
C GLY A 86 8.32 7.16 3.00
N THR A 87 7.45 6.16 3.10
CA THR A 87 6.44 6.05 4.16
C THR A 87 6.46 4.65 4.80
N GLY A 88 5.39 4.23 5.41
CA GLY A 88 5.32 2.95 6.09
C GLY A 88 3.89 2.42 6.19
N ILE A 89 3.79 1.13 6.48
CA ILE A 89 2.50 0.45 6.61
C ILE A 89 1.67 0.99 7.79
N ASP A 90 2.33 1.53 8.81
CA ASP A 90 1.72 2.20 9.97
C ASP A 90 1.04 3.54 9.63
N LYS A 91 1.34 4.10 8.44
CA LYS A 91 0.75 5.33 7.91
C LYS A 91 -0.33 5.10 6.87
N VAL A 92 -0.73 3.87 6.67
CA VAL A 92 -1.82 3.53 5.75
C VAL A 92 -3.13 4.10 6.26
N VAL A 93 -3.86 4.78 5.38
CA VAL A 93 -5.18 5.39 5.65
C VAL A 93 -6.31 4.63 4.98
N LYS A 94 -6.02 3.91 3.91
CA LYS A 94 -7.00 3.15 3.14
C LYS A 94 -6.39 1.87 2.56
N THR A 95 -7.14 0.77 2.63
CA THR A 95 -6.84 -0.46 1.89
C THR A 95 -8.08 -0.96 1.15
N THR A 96 -7.83 -1.67 0.05
CA THR A 96 -8.80 -2.56 -0.58
C THR A 96 -8.20 -3.95 -0.61
N CYS A 97 -8.91 -4.93 -0.07
CA CYS A 97 -8.47 -6.31 0.01
C CYS A 97 -9.38 -7.17 -0.86
N PHE A 98 -8.77 -7.94 -1.74
CA PHE A 98 -9.47 -8.87 -2.63
C PHE A 98 -9.15 -10.29 -2.20
N LEU A 99 -10.18 -11.12 -2.07
CA LEU A 99 -10.07 -12.54 -1.73
C LEU A 99 -10.60 -13.40 -2.89
N ALA A 100 -10.07 -14.59 -3.04
CA ALA A 100 -10.63 -15.58 -3.94
C ALA A 100 -11.94 -16.17 -3.38
N ASP A 101 -12.05 -16.26 -2.05
CA ASP A 101 -13.22 -16.80 -1.35
C ASP A 101 -13.40 -16.08 0.01
N MET A 102 -14.61 -15.63 0.31
CA MET A 102 -14.93 -15.03 1.61
C MET A 102 -14.86 -16.01 2.78
N ALA A 103 -14.81 -17.31 2.55
CA ALA A 103 -14.53 -18.30 3.58
C ALA A 103 -13.14 -18.08 4.24
N ASP A 104 -12.21 -17.43 3.54
CA ASP A 104 -10.88 -17.09 4.05
C ASP A 104 -10.82 -15.78 4.87
N PHE A 105 -11.94 -15.06 4.99
CA PHE A 105 -12.00 -13.73 5.58
C PHE A 105 -11.47 -13.68 7.02
N ALA A 106 -11.85 -14.62 7.88
CA ALA A 106 -11.43 -14.64 9.28
C ALA A 106 -9.91 -14.85 9.42
N THR A 107 -9.34 -15.80 8.69
CA THR A 107 -7.90 -16.08 8.70
C THR A 107 -7.12 -14.91 8.11
N PHE A 108 -7.59 -14.36 6.98
CA PHE A 108 -7.02 -13.17 6.37
C PHE A 108 -6.99 -11.99 7.36
N ASN A 109 -8.09 -11.71 8.07
CA ASN A 109 -8.17 -10.64 9.05
C ASN A 109 -7.17 -10.81 10.19
N SER A 110 -6.95 -12.03 10.67
CA SER A 110 -5.98 -12.31 11.74
C SER A 110 -4.57 -11.93 11.34
N VAL A 111 -4.19 -12.14 10.08
CA VAL A 111 -2.90 -11.75 9.54
C VAL A 111 -2.86 -10.23 9.29
N TYR A 112 -3.87 -9.70 8.61
CA TYR A 112 -3.98 -8.28 8.27
C TYR A 112 -3.81 -7.38 9.51
N ALA A 113 -4.44 -7.73 10.62
CA ALA A 113 -4.37 -6.97 11.87
C ALA A 113 -2.95 -6.83 12.45
N GLN A 114 -2.05 -7.75 12.12
CA GLN A 114 -0.65 -7.70 12.57
C GLN A 114 0.17 -6.64 11.83
N TYR A 115 -0.25 -6.23 10.64
CA TYR A 115 0.47 -5.27 9.78
C TYR A 115 -0.18 -3.89 9.78
N PHE A 116 -1.49 -3.82 9.61
CA PHE A 116 -2.23 -2.55 9.50
C PHE A 116 -2.75 -2.10 10.87
N THR A 117 -1.82 -1.75 11.74
CA THR A 117 -2.11 -1.41 13.14
C THR A 117 -2.80 -0.05 13.33
N SER A 118 -2.79 0.80 12.30
CA SER A 118 -3.52 2.08 12.30
C SER A 118 -5.03 1.93 12.13
N ASN A 119 -5.54 0.71 11.91
CA ASN A 119 -6.94 0.44 11.58
C ASN A 119 -7.44 1.32 10.43
N PRO A 120 -6.85 1.25 9.23
CA PRO A 120 -7.23 2.10 8.12
C PRO A 120 -8.66 1.81 7.64
N ALA A 121 -9.24 2.79 6.96
CA ALA A 121 -10.48 2.54 6.23
C ALA A 121 -10.28 1.40 5.23
N ARG A 122 -11.23 0.47 5.12
CA ARG A 122 -11.06 -0.73 4.29
C ARG A 122 -12.36 -1.17 3.61
N SER A 123 -12.21 -1.66 2.38
CA SER A 123 -13.18 -2.55 1.75
C SER A 123 -12.52 -3.91 1.53
N CYS A 124 -13.26 -4.99 1.76
CA CYS A 124 -12.82 -6.35 1.49
C CYS A 124 -13.95 -7.14 0.82
N CYS A 125 -13.64 -7.76 -0.31
CA CYS A 125 -14.62 -8.55 -1.07
C CYS A 125 -13.95 -9.73 -1.74
N ALA A 126 -14.72 -10.79 -2.02
CA ALA A 126 -14.31 -11.84 -2.92
C ALA A 126 -14.52 -11.39 -4.36
N VAL A 127 -13.58 -11.75 -5.23
CA VAL A 127 -13.62 -11.48 -6.66
C VAL A 127 -13.71 -12.79 -7.44
N LYS A 128 -14.10 -12.71 -8.71
CA LYS A 128 -14.25 -13.90 -9.55
C LYS A 128 -12.92 -14.63 -9.76
N ALA A 129 -11.82 -13.91 -9.90
CA ALA A 129 -10.48 -14.45 -10.07
C ALA A 129 -9.44 -13.41 -9.69
N LEU A 130 -8.28 -13.88 -9.22
CA LEU A 130 -7.09 -13.08 -8.97
C LEU A 130 -5.95 -13.50 -9.89
N PRO A 131 -4.99 -12.61 -10.20
CA PRO A 131 -3.82 -12.97 -11.01
C PRO A 131 -3.11 -14.20 -10.44
N LYS A 132 -2.63 -15.08 -11.30
CA LYS A 132 -1.91 -16.32 -10.95
C LYS A 132 -2.68 -17.27 -10.02
N GLY A 133 -4.01 -17.12 -9.90
CA GLY A 133 -4.84 -17.96 -9.05
C GLY A 133 -4.55 -17.82 -7.55
N VAL A 134 -3.99 -16.69 -7.11
CA VAL A 134 -3.72 -16.44 -5.69
C VAL A 134 -5.01 -16.31 -4.87
N LEU A 135 -4.90 -16.38 -3.56
CA LEU A 135 -6.05 -16.35 -2.64
C LEU A 135 -6.36 -14.95 -2.12
N CYS A 136 -5.41 -14.02 -2.21
CA CYS A 136 -5.61 -12.64 -1.78
C CYS A 136 -4.75 -11.64 -2.57
N GLU A 137 -5.18 -10.38 -2.51
CA GLU A 137 -4.46 -9.23 -3.05
C GLU A 137 -4.80 -8.00 -2.20
N ILE A 138 -3.83 -7.12 -1.97
CA ILE A 138 -4.02 -5.91 -1.16
C ILE A 138 -3.45 -4.70 -1.89
N GLU A 139 -4.26 -3.65 -2.06
CA GLU A 139 -3.81 -2.31 -2.42
C GLU A 139 -3.92 -1.37 -1.22
N ALA A 140 -3.13 -0.31 -1.20
CA ALA A 140 -3.09 0.61 -0.07
C ALA A 140 -2.80 2.05 -0.48
N VAL A 141 -3.29 2.99 0.33
CA VAL A 141 -2.94 4.41 0.30
C VAL A 141 -2.38 4.79 1.66
N ALA A 142 -1.22 5.43 1.70
CA ALA A 142 -0.56 5.88 2.93
C ALA A 142 -0.19 7.37 2.86
N GLU A 143 -0.13 8.04 4.00
CA GLU A 143 0.44 9.38 4.09
C GLU A 143 1.98 9.32 3.93
N VAL A 144 2.57 10.38 3.34
CA VAL A 144 4.02 10.55 3.19
C VAL A 144 4.52 11.71 4.04
#